data_a159c70fb050b3697d3a6e4232de4cb8
#
_entry.id   a159c70fb050b3697d3a6e4232de4cb8
#
_cell.length_a   1.000
_cell.length_b   1.000
_cell.length_c   1.000
_cell.angle_alpha   90.00
_cell.angle_beta   90.00
_cell.angle_gamma   90.00
#
_symmetry.space_group_name_H-M   'P 1'
#
loop_
_entity.id
_entity.type
_entity.pdbx_description
1 polymer ?
#
loop_
_entity_poly.entity_id
_entity_poly.type
_entity_poly.pdbx_seq_one_letter_code
_entity_poly.pdbx_strand_id
1 'polypeptide(L)'
;MDTLPEVSGLGSRSLVAARGGRPTHWSALIAANFLNYATNHVVSHVPSYSVRRAWYQKVMGIAMGSGSAVQLGCYLWSYGPRSTRRLKSTIGARSVINRGCIIDVRTGLTIGADVSISPEVAILTTQHDLNDPEFALQGRRVVIEDHVWIGMRAIVLPGVTIGRGAVVAAGAVVTRDVAPLDIVAGVPARPVGRRTLDPSYELQRPPRFE
;
A
#
# COMPACT_ATOMS: atom_id res chain seq x y z
N MET A 1 -9.43 26.18 25.30
CA MET A 1 -9.35 26.53 23.86
C MET A 1 -7.87 26.41 23.50
N ASP A 2 -7.40 25.16 23.34
CA ASP A 2 -5.99 24.88 23.08
C ASP A 2 -5.75 24.94 21.58
N THR A 3 -4.92 25.90 21.19
CA THR A 3 -4.45 26.10 19.82
C THR A 3 -3.55 24.93 19.42
N LEU A 4 -3.90 24.26 18.34
CA LEU A 4 -3.07 23.22 17.73
C LEU A 4 -1.70 23.82 17.34
N PRO A 5 -0.57 23.13 17.58
CA PRO A 5 0.75 23.66 17.22
C PRO A 5 0.91 23.75 15.70
N GLU A 6 1.39 24.89 15.23
CA GLU A 6 1.80 25.12 13.85
C GLU A 6 2.84 24.08 13.41
N VAL A 7 2.54 23.38 12.32
CA VAL A 7 3.50 22.48 11.65
C VAL A 7 4.34 23.30 10.68
N SER A 8 5.27 24.09 11.21
CA SER A 8 6.34 24.72 10.43
C SER A 8 7.58 23.84 10.50
N GLY A 9 7.97 23.23 9.38
CA GLY A 9 9.27 22.57 9.27
C GLY A 9 9.30 21.26 8.52
N LEU A 10 8.73 21.20 7.32
CA LEU A 10 9.07 20.15 6.35
C LEU A 10 9.48 20.84 5.06
N GLY A 11 10.76 20.70 4.73
CA GLY A 11 11.38 21.26 3.54
C GLY A 11 10.53 21.05 2.30
N SER A 12 10.25 22.14 1.61
CA SER A 12 9.54 22.21 0.35
C SER A 12 10.31 21.47 -0.77
N ARG A 13 10.23 20.16 -0.79
CA ARG A 13 10.32 19.46 -2.07
C ARG A 13 8.93 19.52 -2.66
N SER A 14 8.74 20.48 -3.55
CA SER A 14 7.56 20.61 -4.39
C SER A 14 7.27 19.24 -5.03
N LEU A 15 6.38 18.49 -4.41
CA LEU A 15 5.75 17.37 -5.06
C LEU A 15 4.85 18.00 -6.11
N VAL A 16 5.32 17.97 -7.35
CA VAL A 16 4.48 18.07 -8.52
C VAL A 16 3.22 17.28 -8.18
N ALA A 17 2.11 18.00 -8.01
CA ALA A 17 0.80 17.37 -8.03
C ALA A 17 0.86 16.41 -9.22
N ALA A 18 0.93 15.13 -8.94
CA ALA A 18 0.74 14.17 -9.98
C ALA A 18 -0.71 14.41 -10.41
N ARG A 19 -0.88 15.33 -11.35
CA ARG A 19 -2.04 15.33 -12.24
C ARG A 19 -1.95 13.95 -12.88
N GLY A 20 -2.44 12.97 -12.14
CA GLY A 20 -2.65 11.64 -12.63
C GLY A 20 -3.51 11.84 -13.85
N GLY A 21 -2.87 11.82 -15.03
CA GLY A 21 -3.56 12.07 -16.26
C GLY A 21 -4.76 11.15 -16.33
N ARG A 22 -5.94 11.70 -15.99
CA ARG A 22 -7.19 11.02 -16.30
C ARG A 22 -7.07 10.68 -17.77
N PRO A 23 -7.30 9.42 -18.16
CA PRO A 23 -7.26 9.08 -19.57
C PRO A 23 -8.19 10.04 -20.29
N THR A 24 -7.65 10.78 -21.24
CA THR A 24 -8.37 11.81 -22.03
C THR A 24 -9.41 11.19 -22.98
N HIS A 25 -9.43 9.86 -23.09
CA HIS A 25 -10.37 9.11 -23.92
C HIS A 25 -11.31 8.26 -23.06
N TRP A 26 -12.59 8.44 -23.23
CA TRP A 26 -13.65 7.67 -22.57
C TRP A 26 -13.46 6.15 -22.65
N SER A 27 -12.96 5.65 -23.79
CA SER A 27 -12.66 4.22 -23.97
C SER A 27 -11.60 3.68 -22.98
N ALA A 28 -10.57 4.48 -22.69
CA ALA A 28 -9.53 4.08 -21.74
C ALA A 28 -10.04 4.11 -20.29
N LEU A 29 -10.95 5.03 -19.96
CA LEU A 29 -11.61 5.07 -18.65
C LEU A 29 -12.52 3.85 -18.45
N ILE A 30 -13.33 3.52 -19.45
CA ILE A 30 -14.22 2.35 -19.44
C ILE A 30 -13.39 1.07 -19.27
N ALA A 31 -12.31 0.94 -20.04
CA ALA A 31 -11.42 -0.22 -19.93
C ALA A 31 -10.75 -0.32 -18.55
N ALA A 32 -10.29 0.79 -17.98
CA ALA A 32 -9.69 0.80 -16.64
C ALA A 32 -10.71 0.43 -15.55
N ASN A 33 -11.93 0.95 -15.64
CA ASN A 33 -13.01 0.62 -14.71
C ASN A 33 -13.42 -0.85 -14.83
N PHE A 34 -13.53 -1.38 -16.05
CA PHE A 34 -13.81 -2.80 -16.26
C PHE A 34 -12.71 -3.69 -15.68
N LEU A 35 -11.44 -3.35 -15.90
CA LEU A 35 -10.31 -4.09 -15.33
C LEU A 35 -10.28 -4.02 -13.80
N ASN A 36 -10.56 -2.87 -13.21
CA ASN A 36 -10.69 -2.74 -11.77
C ASN A 36 -11.86 -3.58 -11.22
N TYR A 37 -13.01 -3.56 -11.89
CA TYR A 37 -14.14 -4.39 -11.53
C TYR A 37 -13.79 -5.88 -11.59
N ALA A 38 -13.23 -6.35 -12.71
CA ALA A 38 -12.81 -7.74 -12.88
C ALA A 38 -11.75 -8.14 -11.82
N THR A 39 -10.79 -7.25 -11.52
CA THR A 39 -9.77 -7.48 -10.50
C THR A 39 -10.40 -7.70 -9.12
N ASN A 40 -11.32 -6.82 -8.72
CA ASN A 40 -11.82 -6.77 -7.36
C ASN A 40 -12.99 -7.72 -7.09
N HIS A 41 -13.78 -8.04 -8.10
CA HIS A 41 -15.01 -8.85 -7.93
C HIS A 41 -14.90 -10.26 -8.50
N VAL A 42 -13.89 -10.52 -9.36
CA VAL A 42 -13.70 -11.84 -9.95
C VAL A 42 -12.35 -12.40 -9.55
N VAL A 43 -11.26 -11.77 -10.00
CA VAL A 43 -9.91 -12.34 -9.85
C VAL A 43 -9.46 -12.42 -8.39
N SER A 44 -9.77 -11.41 -7.58
CA SER A 44 -9.44 -11.42 -6.14
C SER A 44 -10.07 -12.59 -5.37
N HIS A 45 -11.12 -13.22 -5.92
CA HIS A 45 -11.82 -14.36 -5.32
C HIS A 45 -11.45 -15.71 -5.95
N VAL A 46 -10.57 -15.73 -6.95
CA VAL A 46 -10.08 -16.98 -7.52
C VAL A 46 -9.15 -17.70 -6.53
N PRO A 47 -9.43 -18.95 -6.11
CA PRO A 47 -8.66 -19.63 -5.06
C PRO A 47 -7.30 -20.17 -5.55
N SER A 48 -6.65 -19.48 -6.47
CA SER A 48 -5.34 -19.85 -6.99
C SER A 48 -4.38 -18.68 -6.94
N TYR A 49 -3.34 -18.76 -6.13
CA TYR A 49 -2.29 -17.75 -6.05
C TYR A 49 -1.61 -17.49 -7.39
N SER A 50 -1.37 -18.55 -8.18
CA SER A 50 -0.70 -18.40 -9.46
C SER A 50 -1.53 -17.58 -10.45
N VAL A 51 -2.84 -17.78 -10.48
CA VAL A 51 -3.77 -17.02 -11.34
C VAL A 51 -3.82 -15.57 -10.88
N ARG A 52 -4.05 -15.32 -9.59
CA ARG A 52 -4.09 -13.96 -9.04
C ARG A 52 -2.77 -13.23 -9.28
N ARG A 53 -1.63 -13.88 -9.00
CA ARG A 53 -0.30 -13.33 -9.24
C ARG A 53 -0.09 -12.96 -10.70
N ALA A 54 -0.40 -13.89 -11.63
CA ALA A 54 -0.27 -13.63 -13.06
C ALA A 54 -1.11 -12.42 -13.50
N TRP A 55 -2.31 -12.29 -12.97
CA TRP A 55 -3.17 -11.14 -13.21
C TRP A 55 -2.57 -9.83 -12.70
N TYR A 56 -2.18 -9.78 -11.42
CA TYR A 56 -1.59 -8.58 -10.83
C TYR A 56 -0.31 -8.15 -11.57
N GLN A 57 0.53 -9.11 -12.00
CA GLN A 57 1.76 -8.78 -12.73
C GLN A 57 1.50 -8.40 -14.19
N LYS A 58 0.83 -9.27 -14.94
CA LYS A 58 0.74 -9.13 -16.40
C LYS A 58 -0.34 -8.15 -16.82
N VAL A 59 -1.48 -8.17 -16.14
CA VAL A 59 -2.62 -7.31 -16.46
C VAL A 59 -2.52 -5.99 -15.70
N MET A 60 -2.49 -6.00 -14.36
CA MET A 60 -2.49 -4.77 -13.56
C MET A 60 -1.13 -4.07 -13.51
N GLY A 61 -0.03 -4.76 -13.84
CA GLY A 61 1.28 -4.16 -13.97
C GLY A 61 2.02 -3.89 -12.66
N ILE A 62 1.69 -4.64 -11.61
CA ILE A 62 2.42 -4.62 -10.33
C ILE A 62 3.61 -5.58 -10.44
N ALA A 63 4.83 -5.10 -10.22
CA ALA A 63 5.99 -5.98 -10.18
C ALA A 63 5.99 -6.79 -8.88
N MET A 64 6.03 -8.12 -8.97
CA MET A 64 5.96 -9.00 -7.80
C MET A 64 7.19 -9.92 -7.75
N GLY A 65 7.92 -9.89 -6.66
CA GLY A 65 9.08 -10.74 -6.39
C GLY A 65 8.70 -12.21 -6.20
N SER A 66 9.68 -13.11 -6.27
CA SER A 66 9.46 -14.56 -6.12
C SER A 66 8.81 -14.90 -4.78
N GLY A 67 7.85 -15.83 -4.76
CA GLY A 67 7.21 -16.29 -3.52
C GLY A 67 6.25 -15.29 -2.86
N SER A 68 6.09 -14.08 -3.39
CA SER A 68 5.10 -13.13 -2.87
C SER A 68 3.67 -13.52 -3.24
N ALA A 69 2.72 -13.17 -2.38
CA ALA A 69 1.32 -13.49 -2.57
C ALA A 69 0.38 -12.36 -2.13
N VAL A 70 -0.72 -12.22 -2.86
CA VAL A 70 -1.89 -11.42 -2.46
C VAL A 70 -3.03 -12.39 -2.24
N GLN A 71 -3.56 -12.46 -1.02
CA GLN A 71 -4.61 -13.42 -0.64
C GLN A 71 -6.01 -12.97 -1.10
N LEU A 72 -7.00 -13.82 -0.84
CA LEU A 72 -8.38 -13.64 -1.31
C LEU A 72 -9.02 -12.34 -0.81
N GLY A 73 -9.91 -11.78 -1.63
CA GLY A 73 -10.75 -10.66 -1.25
C GLY A 73 -10.01 -9.32 -1.07
N CYS A 74 -8.74 -9.23 -1.48
CA CYS A 74 -8.05 -7.94 -1.49
C CYS A 74 -8.65 -7.00 -2.53
N TYR A 75 -8.85 -5.75 -2.16
CA TYR A 75 -9.36 -4.70 -3.03
C TYR A 75 -8.22 -3.82 -3.55
N LEU A 76 -8.02 -3.79 -4.87
CA LEU A 76 -7.01 -2.98 -5.52
C LEU A 76 -7.62 -1.67 -6.05
N TRP A 77 -7.11 -0.52 -5.59
CA TRP A 77 -7.43 0.78 -6.16
C TRP A 77 -6.35 1.22 -7.14
N SER A 78 -6.71 1.40 -8.41
CA SER A 78 -5.78 1.84 -9.45
C SER A 78 -6.44 2.75 -10.47
N TYR A 79 -5.63 3.56 -11.17
CA TYR A 79 -6.05 4.27 -12.39
C TYR A 79 -5.83 3.41 -13.65
N GLY A 80 -5.71 2.10 -13.49
CA GLY A 80 -5.49 1.13 -14.55
C GLY A 80 -4.02 0.79 -14.79
N PRO A 81 -3.77 -0.23 -15.63
CA PRO A 81 -2.45 -0.87 -15.79
C PRO A 81 -1.33 0.07 -16.23
N ARG A 82 -1.64 1.02 -17.13
CA ARG A 82 -0.64 2.00 -17.62
C ARG A 82 -0.12 2.87 -16.50
N SER A 83 -1.02 3.36 -15.63
CA SER A 83 -0.65 4.16 -14.47
C SER A 83 0.18 3.36 -13.47
N THR A 84 -0.24 2.14 -13.14
CA THR A 84 0.44 1.26 -12.21
C THR A 84 1.87 0.95 -12.66
N ARG A 85 2.08 0.65 -13.96
CA ARG A 85 3.42 0.42 -14.53
C ARG A 85 4.28 1.69 -14.51
N ARG A 86 3.72 2.84 -14.89
CA ARG A 86 4.42 4.12 -14.88
C ARG A 86 4.90 4.49 -13.48
N LEU A 87 4.08 4.21 -12.47
CA LEU A 87 4.37 4.49 -11.07
C LEU A 87 5.26 3.43 -10.42
N LYS A 88 5.61 2.36 -11.14
CA LYS A 88 6.50 1.29 -10.67
C LYS A 88 6.07 0.76 -9.28
N SER A 89 4.80 0.39 -9.14
CA SER A 89 4.34 -0.26 -7.92
C SER A 89 4.92 -1.67 -7.81
N THR A 90 5.44 -2.01 -6.63
CA THR A 90 6.20 -3.26 -6.42
C THR A 90 5.77 -3.96 -5.14
N ILE A 91 5.84 -5.29 -5.17
CA ILE A 91 5.75 -6.17 -3.99
C ILE A 91 6.99 -7.06 -4.02
N GLY A 92 7.86 -6.95 -3.04
CA GLY A 92 9.12 -7.68 -2.94
C GLY A 92 8.95 -9.19 -2.76
N ALA A 93 10.08 -9.90 -2.79
CA ALA A 93 10.09 -11.36 -2.68
C ALA A 93 9.52 -11.83 -1.33
N ARG A 94 8.83 -12.98 -1.33
CA ARG A 94 8.29 -13.66 -0.14
C ARG A 94 7.30 -12.83 0.68
N SER A 95 6.91 -11.64 0.23
CA SER A 95 5.97 -10.78 0.94
C SER A 95 4.53 -11.26 0.77
N VAL A 96 3.78 -11.23 1.86
CA VAL A 96 2.39 -11.72 1.91
C VAL A 96 1.45 -10.59 2.30
N ILE A 97 0.46 -10.34 1.46
CA ILE A 97 -0.67 -9.47 1.75
C ILE A 97 -1.87 -10.37 2.03
N ASN A 98 -2.32 -10.38 3.29
CA ASN A 98 -3.42 -11.26 3.71
C ASN A 98 -4.77 -10.77 3.20
N ARG A 99 -5.81 -11.61 3.44
CA ARG A 99 -7.17 -11.43 2.91
C ARG A 99 -7.81 -10.10 3.33
N GLY A 100 -8.66 -9.58 2.47
CA GLY A 100 -9.48 -8.41 2.76
C GLY A 100 -8.73 -7.08 2.86
N CYS A 101 -7.45 -7.03 2.46
CA CYS A 101 -6.69 -5.79 2.46
C CYS A 101 -7.17 -4.83 1.36
N ILE A 102 -7.11 -3.53 1.64
CA ILE A 102 -7.28 -2.46 0.65
C ILE A 102 -5.90 -1.99 0.23
N ILE A 103 -5.61 -2.09 -1.07
CA ILE A 103 -4.29 -1.79 -1.65
C ILE A 103 -4.46 -0.65 -2.65
N ASP A 104 -4.08 0.55 -2.27
CA ASP A 104 -4.12 1.69 -3.17
C ASP A 104 -2.76 1.87 -3.87
N VAL A 105 -2.77 1.78 -5.20
CA VAL A 105 -1.58 1.96 -6.04
C VAL A 105 -1.69 3.19 -6.94
N ARG A 106 -2.68 4.06 -6.72
CA ARG A 106 -2.99 5.20 -7.59
C ARG A 106 -1.84 6.19 -7.73
N THR A 107 -1.02 6.36 -6.70
CA THR A 107 0.18 7.24 -6.74
C THR A 107 1.47 6.49 -6.44
N GLY A 108 1.40 5.17 -6.42
CA GLY A 108 2.54 4.26 -6.28
C GLY A 108 2.67 3.67 -4.88
N LEU A 109 3.00 2.38 -4.85
CA LEU A 109 3.21 1.60 -3.64
C LEU A 109 4.49 0.78 -3.81
N THR A 110 5.35 0.82 -2.82
CA THR A 110 6.53 -0.04 -2.75
C THR A 110 6.44 -0.89 -1.49
N ILE A 111 6.46 -2.20 -1.65
CA ILE A 111 6.55 -3.17 -0.56
C ILE A 111 7.84 -3.95 -0.77
N GLY A 112 8.68 -4.01 0.25
CA GLY A 112 9.95 -4.73 0.28
C GLY A 112 9.80 -6.25 0.31
N ALA A 113 10.89 -6.94 0.57
CA ALA A 113 10.93 -8.39 0.74
C ALA A 113 10.57 -8.81 2.18
N ASP A 114 10.05 -10.03 2.34
CA ASP A 114 9.73 -10.62 3.65
C ASP A 114 8.79 -9.76 4.51
N VAL A 115 7.91 -9.01 3.86
CA VAL A 115 6.88 -8.19 4.51
C VAL A 115 5.63 -9.02 4.78
N SER A 116 5.13 -8.95 6.01
CA SER A 116 3.87 -9.58 6.40
C SER A 116 2.81 -8.53 6.66
N ILE A 117 1.79 -8.47 5.82
CA ILE A 117 0.62 -7.60 6.00
C ILE A 117 -0.55 -8.46 6.43
N SER A 118 -1.03 -8.24 7.65
CA SER A 118 -2.13 -8.99 8.26
C SER A 118 -3.48 -8.69 7.59
N PRO A 119 -4.53 -9.47 7.86
CA PRO A 119 -5.84 -9.26 7.25
C PRO A 119 -6.42 -7.86 7.47
N GLU A 120 -7.20 -7.39 6.51
CA GLU A 120 -8.00 -6.18 6.58
C GLU A 120 -7.18 -4.88 6.78
N VAL A 121 -5.89 -4.88 6.44
CA VAL A 121 -5.07 -3.67 6.44
C VAL A 121 -5.46 -2.78 5.26
N ALA A 122 -5.52 -1.46 5.50
CA ALA A 122 -5.70 -0.46 4.45
C ALA A 122 -4.41 0.32 4.21
N ILE A 123 -3.91 0.30 2.97
CA ILE A 123 -2.79 1.12 2.51
C ILE A 123 -3.34 2.13 1.52
N LEU A 124 -3.28 3.41 1.90
CA LEU A 124 -3.82 4.51 1.11
C LEU A 124 -2.67 5.35 0.55
N THR A 125 -2.73 5.69 -0.73
CA THR A 125 -1.73 6.52 -1.39
C THR A 125 -2.29 7.88 -1.82
N THR A 126 -3.59 8.11 -1.58
CA THR A 126 -4.27 9.36 -1.94
C THR A 126 -5.15 9.86 -0.80
N GLN A 127 -5.28 11.18 -0.72
CA GLN A 127 -6.19 11.91 0.16
C GLN A 127 -6.64 13.21 -0.51
N HIS A 128 -7.65 13.86 -0.01
CA HIS A 128 -8.02 15.20 -0.44
C HIS A 128 -7.24 16.27 0.34
N ASP A 129 -6.93 17.39 -0.33
CA ASP A 129 -6.39 18.56 0.33
C ASP A 129 -7.55 19.33 0.97
N LEU A 130 -7.57 19.39 2.29
CA LEU A 130 -8.62 20.05 3.06
C LEU A 130 -8.58 21.58 2.92
N ASN A 131 -7.44 22.13 2.52
CA ASN A 131 -7.22 23.58 2.37
C ASN A 131 -7.31 24.03 0.90
N ASP A 132 -7.53 23.11 -0.04
CA ASP A 132 -7.75 23.45 -1.44
C ASP A 132 -9.24 23.76 -1.65
N PRO A 133 -9.60 24.97 -2.17
CA PRO A 133 -10.98 25.32 -2.46
C PRO A 133 -11.71 24.36 -3.41
N GLU A 134 -10.95 23.66 -4.27
CA GLU A 134 -11.49 22.65 -5.19
C GLU A 134 -11.47 21.23 -4.58
N PHE A 135 -11.06 21.10 -3.30
CA PHE A 135 -10.94 19.81 -2.61
C PHE A 135 -10.14 18.80 -3.45
N ALA A 136 -9.03 19.27 -4.02
CA ALA A 136 -8.23 18.52 -4.97
C ALA A 136 -7.70 17.23 -4.36
N LEU A 137 -7.64 16.16 -5.19
CA LEU A 137 -7.04 14.91 -4.79
C LEU A 137 -5.52 15.01 -4.81
N GLN A 138 -4.88 14.84 -3.66
CA GLN A 138 -3.44 14.72 -3.51
C GLN A 138 -3.02 13.28 -3.36
N GLY A 139 -1.84 12.94 -3.86
CA GLY A 139 -1.30 11.60 -3.75
C GLY A 139 0.18 11.58 -3.45
N ARG A 140 0.57 10.66 -2.56
CA ARG A 140 1.96 10.40 -2.20
C ARG A 140 2.19 8.90 -2.12
N ARG A 141 3.32 8.46 -2.70
CA ARG A 141 3.76 7.06 -2.61
C ARG A 141 3.87 6.61 -1.16
N VAL A 142 3.43 5.39 -0.88
CA VAL A 142 3.74 4.69 0.37
C VAL A 142 4.90 3.73 0.12
N VAL A 143 5.82 3.67 1.08
CA VAL A 143 6.98 2.77 1.06
C VAL A 143 6.96 1.91 2.32
N ILE A 144 6.98 0.61 2.15
CA ILE A 144 7.09 -0.38 3.22
C ILE A 144 8.37 -1.15 2.95
N GLU A 145 9.37 -0.98 3.79
CA GLU A 145 10.67 -1.62 3.61
C GLU A 145 10.65 -3.10 4.01
N ASP A 146 11.81 -3.77 3.88
CA ASP A 146 11.92 -5.20 4.12
C ASP A 146 11.59 -5.59 5.58
N HIS A 147 11.10 -6.82 5.78
CA HIS A 147 10.81 -7.42 7.09
C HIS A 147 9.81 -6.65 7.97
N VAL A 148 9.05 -5.73 7.41
CA VAL A 148 7.99 -5.03 8.12
C VAL A 148 6.83 -5.99 8.42
N TRP A 149 6.27 -5.86 9.62
CA TRP A 149 5.01 -6.51 9.96
C TRP A 149 3.93 -5.46 10.24
N ILE A 150 2.82 -5.55 9.52
CA ILE A 150 1.64 -4.71 9.72
C ILE A 150 0.52 -5.56 10.31
N GLY A 151 0.10 -5.23 11.52
CA GLY A 151 -0.97 -5.90 12.26
C GLY A 151 -2.35 -5.66 11.65
N MET A 152 -3.28 -6.56 11.98
CA MET A 152 -4.64 -6.59 11.45
C MET A 152 -5.35 -5.24 11.60
N ARG A 153 -6.11 -4.83 10.57
CA ARG A 153 -6.90 -3.60 10.53
C ARG A 153 -6.10 -2.30 10.74
N ALA A 154 -4.80 -2.33 10.60
CA ALA A 154 -4.03 -1.09 10.59
C ALA A 154 -4.30 -0.29 9.31
N ILE A 155 -4.15 1.04 9.41
CA ILE A 155 -4.31 1.96 8.29
C ILE A 155 -2.99 2.70 8.09
N VAL A 156 -2.47 2.70 6.86
CA VAL A 156 -1.28 3.45 6.47
C VAL A 156 -1.69 4.60 5.55
N LEU A 157 -1.41 5.83 5.96
CA LEU A 157 -1.80 7.04 5.23
C LEU A 157 -0.81 7.40 4.11
N PRO A 158 -1.23 8.25 3.16
CA PRO A 158 -0.42 8.64 2.01
C PRO A 158 0.92 9.28 2.38
N GLY A 159 1.98 8.86 1.69
CA GLY A 159 3.32 9.42 1.87
C GLY A 159 4.14 8.81 2.98
N VAL A 160 3.59 7.87 3.74
CA VAL A 160 4.29 7.21 4.85
C VAL A 160 5.37 6.26 4.33
N THR A 161 6.54 6.33 4.97
CA THR A 161 7.59 5.30 4.88
C THR A 161 7.62 4.50 6.18
N ILE A 162 7.51 3.17 6.07
CA ILE A 162 7.68 2.25 7.21
C ILE A 162 9.03 1.57 7.04
N GLY A 163 9.96 1.92 7.94
CA GLY A 163 11.36 1.48 7.90
C GLY A 163 11.52 -0.01 8.14
N ARG A 164 12.66 -0.54 7.68
CA ARG A 164 13.01 -1.96 7.71
C ARG A 164 12.80 -2.57 9.11
N GLY A 165 12.12 -3.71 9.13
CA GLY A 165 11.87 -4.45 10.36
C GLY A 165 10.90 -3.79 11.35
N ALA A 166 10.30 -2.66 11.01
CA ALA A 166 9.31 -2.02 11.88
C ALA A 166 8.05 -2.88 12.05
N VAL A 167 7.33 -2.64 13.12
CA VAL A 167 6.06 -3.30 13.44
C VAL A 167 4.98 -2.25 13.64
N VAL A 168 3.88 -2.41 12.93
CA VAL A 168 2.66 -1.65 13.15
C VAL A 168 1.66 -2.54 13.88
N ALA A 169 1.26 -2.16 15.08
CA ALA A 169 0.30 -2.92 15.86
C ALA A 169 -1.09 -2.96 15.19
N ALA A 170 -1.88 -3.97 15.56
CA ALA A 170 -3.25 -4.10 15.05
C ALA A 170 -4.10 -2.85 15.38
N GLY A 171 -4.92 -2.42 14.41
CA GLY A 171 -5.79 -1.26 14.55
C GLY A 171 -5.09 0.10 14.57
N ALA A 172 -3.78 0.17 14.41
CA ALA A 172 -3.05 1.44 14.42
C ALA A 172 -3.30 2.26 13.14
N VAL A 173 -3.32 3.60 13.26
CA VAL A 173 -3.40 4.52 12.13
C VAL A 173 -2.06 5.25 11.97
N VAL A 174 -1.29 4.85 10.97
CA VAL A 174 0.06 5.37 10.70
C VAL A 174 -0.05 6.64 9.87
N THR A 175 0.25 7.77 10.49
CA THR A 175 0.12 9.12 9.92
C THR A 175 1.47 9.76 9.60
N ARG A 176 2.59 9.15 9.99
CA ARG A 176 3.97 9.64 9.83
C ARG A 176 4.90 8.46 9.59
N ASP A 177 6.09 8.77 9.10
CA ASP A 177 7.14 7.76 8.92
C ASP A 177 7.44 7.02 10.22
N VAL A 178 7.74 5.73 10.08
CA VAL A 178 8.12 4.82 11.18
C VAL A 178 9.58 4.47 11.00
N ALA A 179 10.39 4.70 12.02
CA ALA A 179 11.81 4.40 11.95
C ALA A 179 12.06 2.87 11.87
N PRO A 180 13.20 2.44 11.29
CA PRO A 180 13.56 1.02 11.27
C PRO A 180 13.52 0.40 12.65
N LEU A 181 12.97 -0.82 12.76
CA LEU A 181 12.81 -1.62 13.97
C LEU A 181 11.85 -1.05 15.02
N ASP A 182 11.27 0.11 14.83
CA ASP A 182 10.29 0.66 15.77
C ASP A 182 9.00 -0.17 15.78
N ILE A 183 8.39 -0.25 16.96
CA ILE A 183 7.05 -0.81 17.18
C ILE A 183 6.13 0.37 17.45
N VAL A 184 5.12 0.56 16.58
CA VAL A 184 4.16 1.66 16.71
C VAL A 184 2.75 1.14 16.95
N ALA A 185 1.96 1.85 17.75
CA ALA A 185 0.58 1.49 18.07
C ALA A 185 -0.31 2.72 18.26
N GLY A 186 -1.63 2.54 18.18
CA GLY A 186 -2.64 3.54 18.51
C GLY A 186 -3.13 4.38 17.33
N VAL A 187 -4.02 5.34 17.64
CA VAL A 187 -4.64 6.28 16.68
C VAL A 187 -4.49 7.69 17.24
N PRO A 188 -3.62 8.52 16.65
CA PRO A 188 -2.61 8.18 15.64
C PRO A 188 -1.50 7.30 16.23
N ALA A 189 -0.85 6.50 15.38
CA ALA A 189 0.23 5.61 15.80
C ALA A 189 1.41 6.37 16.41
N ARG A 190 1.95 5.84 17.53
CA ARG A 190 3.12 6.37 18.23
C ARG A 190 4.08 5.23 18.56
N PRO A 191 5.40 5.48 18.65
CA PRO A 191 6.35 4.49 19.11
C PRO A 191 5.99 4.03 20.52
N VAL A 192 5.90 2.71 20.71
CA VAL A 192 5.63 2.05 21.97
C VAL A 192 6.74 1.09 22.38
N GLY A 193 7.70 0.84 21.47
CA GLY A 193 8.82 -0.04 21.70
C GLY A 193 9.70 -0.14 20.47
N ARG A 194 10.69 -1.03 20.55
CA ARG A 194 11.62 -1.32 19.47
C ARG A 194 11.95 -2.80 19.43
N ARG A 195 12.12 -3.39 18.25
CA ARG A 195 12.65 -4.76 18.13
C ARG A 195 14.07 -4.82 18.66
N THR A 196 14.37 -5.84 19.45
CA THR A 196 15.71 -6.08 20.00
C THR A 196 16.62 -6.81 19.01
N LEU A 197 16.03 -7.54 18.07
CA LEU A 197 16.75 -8.29 17.04
C LEU A 197 16.46 -7.72 15.67
N ASP A 198 17.48 -7.56 14.84
CA ASP A 198 17.36 -7.24 13.43
C ASP A 198 16.81 -8.47 12.69
N PRO A 199 15.64 -8.39 12.04
CA PRO A 199 15.03 -9.53 11.39
C PRO A 199 15.84 -9.94 10.15
N SER A 200 16.13 -11.23 10.07
CA SER A 200 16.82 -11.87 8.94
C SER A 200 16.09 -13.11 8.43
N TYR A 201 14.86 -13.32 8.88
CA TYR A 201 14.05 -14.46 8.45
C TYR A 201 13.60 -14.34 7.00
N GLU A 202 13.38 -15.47 6.37
CA GLU A 202 12.66 -15.55 5.09
C GLU A 202 11.24 -16.08 5.35
N LEU A 203 10.24 -15.34 4.89
CA LEU A 203 8.86 -15.80 5.01
C LEU A 203 8.64 -17.02 4.11
N GLN A 204 8.02 -18.05 4.69
CA GLN A 204 7.68 -19.26 3.95
C GLN A 204 6.58 -18.95 2.93
N ARG A 205 6.64 -19.64 1.79
CA ARG A 205 5.61 -19.51 0.77
C ARG A 205 4.26 -19.98 1.32
N PRO A 206 3.19 -19.20 1.13
CA PRO A 206 1.86 -19.69 1.43
C PRO A 206 1.52 -20.93 0.55
N PRO A 207 0.59 -21.78 0.96
CA PRO A 207 0.09 -22.88 0.14
C PRO A 207 -0.35 -22.41 -1.24
N ARG A 208 -0.35 -23.30 -2.25
CA ARG A 208 -0.73 -22.93 -3.62
C ARG A 208 -2.21 -22.58 -3.78
N PHE A 209 -3.03 -23.01 -2.86
CA PHE A 209 -4.48 -22.77 -2.83
C PHE A 209 -4.92 -22.30 -1.43
N GLU A 210 -5.92 -21.48 -1.40
CA GLU A 210 -6.69 -21.08 -0.22
C GLU A 210 -8.06 -21.71 -0.26
#